data_77d1fb27164010bbd0a6ce3db6e44946
#
_entry.id   77d1fb27164010bbd0a6ce3db6e44946
#
_cell.length_a   1.000
_cell.length_b   1.000
_cell.length_c   1.000
_cell.angle_alpha   90.00
_cell.angle_beta   90.00
_cell.angle_gamma   90.00
#
_symmetry.space_group_name_H-M   'P 1'
#
loop_
_entity.id
_entity.type
_entity.pdbx_description
1 polymer ?
#
loop_
_entity_poly.entity_id
_entity_poly.type
_entity_poly.pdbx_seq_one_letter_code
_entity_poly.pdbx_strand_id
1 'polypeptide(L)'
;MPFTKGLFDIKYIVYYCKMKLFKKIIFRPITALLSLLLVSSLCAQTSVPTPSDNKRKITVEKPDLKKIQEETLNPSSPFYFPKLMAKYTRNDTTMTNEEYRNFYLGYMFQEDYDPYRTSPYSGVTDELRMKAKHSKEEIDTIRKYAELSLRDNPFDLRQMSFLVHVLKEKRKDMSAKIWEYRLEHLLGAIKSTGTGEDVDNAWYVIYPMHEYDMVQLMGYNATDAQFIEPGTDYLTVEPDEETARRLRDKVAKGFYFNVEVPQSQYEQKHPEALIETPEDGDEDVIIEEGIEVIDPDDLPAE
;
A
#
# COMPACT_ATOMS: atom_id res chain seq x y z
N MET A 1 -20.07 2.62 27.04
CA MET A 1 -19.32 1.37 27.24
C MET A 1 -17.98 1.57 26.57
N PRO A 2 -16.83 1.45 27.23
CA PRO A 2 -15.54 1.68 26.61
C PRO A 2 -15.14 0.43 25.85
N PHE A 3 -15.07 0.51 24.54
CA PHE A 3 -14.52 -0.51 23.67
C PHE A 3 -13.03 -0.72 23.93
N THR A 4 -12.63 -1.98 23.96
CA THR A 4 -11.29 -2.47 24.28
C THR A 4 -10.24 -1.93 23.29
N LYS A 5 -9.54 -0.88 23.68
CA LYS A 5 -8.37 -0.30 23.01
C LYS A 5 -7.10 -1.20 23.04
N GLY A 6 -7.14 -2.35 23.71
CA GLY A 6 -5.92 -3.00 24.16
C GLY A 6 -5.16 -3.84 23.12
N LEU A 7 -5.84 -4.54 22.21
CA LEU A 7 -5.16 -5.53 21.35
C LEU A 7 -4.69 -4.96 20.01
N PHE A 8 -5.38 -3.94 19.51
CA PHE A 8 -4.99 -3.26 18.26
C PHE A 8 -3.78 -2.32 18.44
N ASP A 9 -3.67 -1.66 19.60
CA ASP A 9 -2.63 -0.68 19.87
C ASP A 9 -1.21 -1.28 19.95
N ILE A 10 -1.03 -2.51 20.43
CA ILE A 10 0.29 -3.07 20.69
C ILE A 10 1.00 -3.48 19.39
N LYS A 11 0.34 -4.15 18.46
CA LYS A 11 0.92 -4.48 17.15
C LYS A 11 1.23 -3.22 16.32
N TYR A 12 0.38 -2.21 16.40
CA TYR A 12 0.57 -0.92 15.70
C TYR A 12 1.69 -0.08 16.34
N ILE A 13 1.78 -0.02 17.66
CA ILE A 13 2.81 0.77 18.38
C ILE A 13 4.22 0.20 18.16
N VAL A 14 4.40 -1.11 18.16
CA VAL A 14 5.70 -1.75 17.88
C VAL A 14 6.17 -1.46 16.46
N TYR A 15 5.23 -1.41 15.51
CA TYR A 15 5.53 -1.06 14.12
C TYR A 15 5.91 0.43 13.97
N TYR A 16 5.28 1.31 14.73
CA TYR A 16 5.50 2.76 14.71
C TYR A 16 6.85 3.18 15.29
N CYS A 17 7.29 2.56 16.39
CA CYS A 17 8.59 2.83 16.99
C CYS A 17 9.77 2.48 16.04
N LYS A 18 9.63 1.46 15.21
CA LYS A 18 10.66 1.08 14.23
C LYS A 18 10.76 2.08 13.06
N MET A 19 9.69 2.77 12.70
CA MET A 19 9.71 3.74 11.58
C MET A 19 10.35 5.09 11.90
N LYS A 20 10.45 5.50 13.15
CA LYS A 20 11.10 6.77 13.55
C LYS A 20 12.62 6.83 13.26
N LEU A 21 13.27 5.70 13.04
CA LEU A 21 14.70 5.64 12.73
C LEU A 21 15.07 5.98 11.29
N PHE A 22 14.12 5.98 10.35
CA PHE A 22 14.40 6.18 8.92
C PHE A 22 14.77 7.62 8.53
N LYS A 23 14.58 8.60 9.40
CA LYS A 23 14.64 10.04 9.05
C LYS A 23 16.00 10.73 9.14
N LYS A 24 17.10 10.05 9.48
CA LYS A 24 18.36 10.77 9.78
C LYS A 24 19.45 10.77 8.73
N ILE A 25 19.28 10.14 7.59
CA ILE A 25 20.37 10.08 6.59
C ILE A 25 19.81 10.39 5.21
N ILE A 26 20.33 11.40 4.59
CA ILE A 26 20.38 11.81 3.18
C ILE A 26 19.77 13.20 2.96
N PHE A 27 20.64 14.21 3.01
CA PHE A 27 20.76 15.26 1.98
C PHE A 27 22.01 16.08 2.23
N ARG A 28 23.00 15.95 1.36
CA ARG A 28 24.03 16.96 1.14
C ARG A 28 23.88 17.50 -0.28
N PRO A 29 23.84 18.84 -0.48
CA PRO A 29 23.72 19.42 -1.81
C PRO A 29 25.06 19.37 -2.52
N ILE A 30 25.06 18.92 -3.77
CA ILE A 30 26.17 19.09 -4.72
C ILE A 30 25.88 20.32 -5.53
N THR A 31 26.66 21.38 -5.33
CA THR A 31 26.73 22.54 -6.20
C THR A 31 27.49 22.17 -7.47
N ALA A 32 26.83 22.20 -8.60
CA ALA A 32 27.47 21.98 -9.90
C ALA A 32 27.68 23.27 -10.66
N LEU A 33 28.86 23.38 -11.17
CA LEU A 33 29.44 24.48 -11.93
C LEU A 33 28.80 24.60 -13.33
N LEU A 34 28.48 25.84 -13.68
CA LEU A 34 27.98 26.26 -14.98
C LEU A 34 29.13 26.33 -16.00
N SER A 35 29.02 25.71 -17.14
CA SER A 35 29.81 26.10 -18.34
C SER A 35 28.97 26.03 -19.61
N LEU A 36 28.86 27.18 -20.20
CA LEU A 36 28.17 27.60 -21.43
C LEU A 36 28.95 27.10 -22.66
N LEU A 37 28.30 26.36 -23.56
CA LEU A 37 28.71 26.29 -24.96
C LEU A 37 27.49 26.23 -25.88
N LEU A 38 27.28 27.34 -26.58
CA LEU A 38 26.39 27.51 -27.73
C LEU A 38 26.94 26.71 -28.93
N VAL A 39 26.19 25.76 -29.42
CA VAL A 39 26.32 25.24 -30.78
C VAL A 39 24.94 25.23 -31.42
N SER A 40 24.73 26.15 -32.33
CA SER A 40 23.58 26.18 -33.24
C SER A 40 23.72 25.09 -34.29
N SER A 41 22.82 24.12 -34.30
CA SER A 41 22.62 23.19 -35.42
C SER A 41 21.15 23.09 -35.75
N LEU A 42 20.83 23.61 -36.91
CA LEU A 42 19.55 23.49 -37.61
C LEU A 42 19.35 22.00 -37.97
N CYS A 43 18.44 21.29 -37.30
CA CYS A 43 17.96 20.00 -37.74
C CYS A 43 16.45 19.99 -37.78
N ALA A 44 15.94 19.57 -38.91
CA ALA A 44 14.51 19.45 -39.23
C ALA A 44 13.71 18.76 -38.14
N GLN A 45 12.64 19.39 -37.71
CA GLN A 45 11.64 18.83 -36.79
C GLN A 45 10.83 17.78 -37.54
N THR A 46 11.23 16.51 -37.41
CA THR A 46 10.28 15.41 -37.54
C THR A 46 9.52 15.36 -36.21
N SER A 47 8.29 15.83 -36.21
CA SER A 47 7.37 15.70 -35.08
C SER A 47 7.09 14.22 -34.82
N VAL A 48 7.86 13.62 -33.92
CA VAL A 48 7.45 12.35 -33.27
C VAL A 48 6.21 12.70 -32.44
N PRO A 49 5.08 12.00 -32.63
CA PRO A 49 3.90 12.24 -31.81
C PRO A 49 4.28 11.90 -30.36
N THR A 50 4.32 12.92 -29.52
CA THR A 50 4.41 12.79 -28.09
C THR A 50 3.23 11.92 -27.65
N PRO A 51 3.43 10.85 -26.85
CA PRO A 51 2.29 10.13 -26.27
C PRO A 51 1.46 11.18 -25.52
N SER A 52 0.22 11.35 -25.93
CA SER A 52 -0.68 12.25 -25.24
C SER A 52 -0.77 11.81 -23.78
N ASP A 53 -0.32 12.69 -22.88
CA ASP A 53 -0.52 12.62 -21.44
C ASP A 53 -2.03 12.72 -21.17
N ASN A 54 -2.73 11.67 -21.55
CA ASN A 54 -4.11 11.46 -21.18
C ASN A 54 -4.06 10.95 -19.72
N LYS A 55 -3.66 11.83 -18.78
CA LYS A 55 -3.95 11.66 -17.36
C LYS A 55 -5.47 11.57 -17.28
N ARG A 56 -5.99 10.36 -17.42
CA ARG A 56 -7.42 10.08 -17.29
C ARG A 56 -7.80 10.56 -15.90
N LYS A 57 -8.57 11.63 -15.85
CA LYS A 57 -9.05 12.23 -14.60
C LYS A 57 -9.73 11.13 -13.81
N ILE A 58 -9.21 10.82 -12.62
CA ILE A 58 -9.84 9.86 -11.72
C ILE A 58 -11.16 10.51 -11.28
N THR A 59 -12.28 9.84 -11.58
CA THR A 59 -13.59 10.25 -11.05
C THR A 59 -13.64 9.81 -9.60
N VAL A 60 -13.87 10.76 -8.70
CA VAL A 60 -14.03 10.51 -7.26
C VAL A 60 -15.49 10.27 -6.98
N GLU A 61 -15.84 9.09 -6.50
CA GLU A 61 -17.21 8.68 -6.22
C GLU A 61 -17.23 7.61 -5.12
N LYS A 62 -18.16 7.73 -4.17
CA LYS A 62 -18.39 6.70 -3.16
C LYS A 62 -18.70 5.36 -3.84
N PRO A 63 -18.06 4.23 -3.44
CA PRO A 63 -18.27 2.95 -4.10
C PRO A 63 -19.65 2.35 -3.79
N ASP A 64 -20.31 1.85 -4.80
CA ASP A 64 -21.43 0.93 -4.63
C ASP A 64 -20.87 -0.49 -4.44
N LEU A 65 -20.59 -0.83 -3.17
CA LEU A 65 -19.98 -2.11 -2.80
C LEU A 65 -20.83 -3.32 -3.19
N LYS A 66 -22.16 -3.18 -3.16
CA LYS A 66 -23.07 -4.25 -3.56
C LYS A 66 -22.94 -4.54 -5.06
N LYS A 67 -22.92 -3.50 -5.87
CA LYS A 67 -22.69 -3.64 -7.32
C LYS A 67 -21.32 -4.22 -7.61
N ILE A 68 -20.28 -3.75 -6.92
CA ILE A 68 -18.92 -4.29 -7.07
C ILE A 68 -18.86 -5.78 -6.71
N GLN A 69 -19.51 -6.19 -5.63
CA GLN A 69 -19.64 -7.59 -5.27
C GLN A 69 -20.32 -8.42 -6.37
N GLU A 70 -21.48 -7.98 -6.83
CA GLU A 70 -22.23 -8.66 -7.89
C GLU A 70 -21.41 -8.80 -9.18
N GLU A 71 -20.73 -7.72 -9.60
CA GLU A 71 -19.93 -7.70 -10.83
C GLU A 71 -18.66 -8.55 -10.71
N THR A 72 -17.98 -8.51 -9.58
CA THR A 72 -16.69 -9.22 -9.42
C THR A 72 -16.86 -10.72 -9.17
N LEU A 73 -18.03 -11.16 -8.70
CA LEU A 73 -18.37 -12.58 -8.55
C LEU A 73 -19.05 -13.18 -9.81
N ASN A 74 -19.54 -12.37 -10.75
CA ASN A 74 -20.23 -12.85 -11.93
C ASN A 74 -19.26 -13.20 -13.07
N PRO A 75 -19.16 -14.49 -13.49
CA PRO A 75 -18.28 -14.90 -14.58
C PRO A 75 -18.56 -14.23 -15.93
N SER A 76 -19.78 -13.73 -16.14
CA SER A 76 -20.20 -13.05 -17.38
C SER A 76 -19.81 -11.55 -17.38
N SER A 77 -19.52 -10.98 -16.22
CA SER A 77 -19.13 -9.58 -16.09
C SER A 77 -17.74 -9.29 -16.71
N PRO A 78 -17.55 -8.10 -17.30
CA PRO A 78 -16.21 -7.62 -17.65
C PRO A 78 -15.34 -7.40 -16.42
N PHE A 79 -15.92 -7.18 -15.24
CA PHE A 79 -15.24 -6.96 -13.97
C PHE A 79 -15.07 -8.23 -13.12
N TYR A 80 -15.36 -9.43 -13.70
CA TYR A 80 -15.13 -10.69 -13.00
C TYR A 80 -13.71 -10.80 -12.44
N PHE A 81 -13.58 -10.99 -11.13
CA PHE A 81 -12.31 -10.88 -10.42
C PHE A 81 -11.19 -11.74 -11.02
N PRO A 82 -11.39 -13.03 -11.36
CA PRO A 82 -10.34 -13.83 -11.99
C PRO A 82 -9.86 -13.29 -13.35
N LYS A 83 -10.73 -12.62 -14.13
CA LYS A 83 -10.33 -11.96 -15.39
C LYS A 83 -9.47 -10.74 -15.12
N LEU A 84 -9.83 -9.93 -14.11
CA LEU A 84 -9.05 -8.76 -13.70
C LEU A 84 -7.70 -9.17 -13.14
N MET A 85 -7.65 -10.21 -12.29
CA MET A 85 -6.42 -10.78 -11.75
C MET A 85 -5.50 -11.26 -12.88
N ALA A 86 -6.04 -11.95 -13.88
CA ALA A 86 -5.27 -12.40 -15.04
C ALA A 86 -4.70 -11.23 -15.86
N LYS A 87 -5.44 -10.12 -16.03
CA LYS A 87 -4.92 -8.90 -16.65
C LYS A 87 -3.80 -8.28 -15.81
N TYR A 88 -4.02 -8.12 -14.53
CA TYR A 88 -3.04 -7.56 -13.59
C TYR A 88 -1.73 -8.36 -13.58
N THR A 89 -1.83 -9.70 -13.49
CA THR A 89 -0.66 -10.59 -13.45
C THR A 89 0.18 -10.50 -14.72
N ARG A 90 -0.47 -10.37 -15.90
CA ARG A 90 0.22 -10.20 -17.20
C ARG A 90 0.77 -8.79 -17.44
N ASN A 91 0.63 -7.87 -16.50
CA ASN A 91 0.95 -6.44 -16.69
C ASN A 91 0.21 -5.80 -17.88
N ASP A 92 -1.08 -6.07 -17.99
CA ASP A 92 -1.90 -5.50 -19.06
C ASP A 92 -2.11 -4.01 -18.83
N THR A 93 -1.35 -3.20 -19.54
CA THR A 93 -1.41 -1.73 -19.44
C THR A 93 -2.68 -1.12 -20.04
N THR A 94 -3.58 -1.94 -20.61
CA THR A 94 -4.88 -1.50 -21.10
C THR A 94 -5.96 -1.52 -20.02
N MET A 95 -5.66 -2.02 -18.82
CA MET A 95 -6.59 -1.96 -17.69
C MET A 95 -6.99 -0.51 -17.41
N THR A 96 -8.30 -0.29 -17.35
CA THR A 96 -8.88 1.02 -17.06
C THR A 96 -8.85 1.33 -15.56
N ASN A 97 -9.03 2.60 -15.18
CA ASN A 97 -9.15 2.97 -13.76
C ASN A 97 -10.37 2.29 -13.11
N GLU A 98 -11.46 2.08 -13.86
CA GLU A 98 -12.64 1.36 -13.39
C GLU A 98 -12.35 -0.13 -13.15
N GLU A 99 -11.58 -0.78 -14.03
CA GLU A 99 -11.14 -2.15 -13.82
C GLU A 99 -10.21 -2.27 -12.60
N TYR A 100 -9.28 -1.32 -12.39
CA TYR A 100 -8.45 -1.29 -11.18
C TYR A 100 -9.28 -1.06 -9.91
N ARG A 101 -10.30 -0.20 -9.96
CA ARG A 101 -11.21 0.03 -8.85
C ARG A 101 -12.00 -1.23 -8.49
N ASN A 102 -12.61 -1.90 -9.48
CA ASN A 102 -13.31 -3.16 -9.26
C ASN A 102 -12.36 -4.29 -8.83
N PHE A 103 -11.15 -4.34 -9.37
CA PHE A 103 -10.11 -5.30 -8.97
C PHE A 103 -9.72 -5.12 -7.51
N TYR A 104 -9.43 -3.89 -7.08
CA TYR A 104 -9.04 -3.59 -5.72
C TYR A 104 -10.17 -3.86 -4.72
N LEU A 105 -11.32 -3.19 -4.89
CA LEU A 105 -12.44 -3.32 -3.96
C LEU A 105 -13.11 -4.71 -4.03
N GLY A 106 -13.15 -5.32 -5.20
CA GLY A 106 -13.74 -6.64 -5.41
C GLY A 106 -13.00 -7.77 -4.71
N TYR A 107 -11.75 -7.55 -4.30
CA TYR A 107 -11.01 -8.55 -3.54
C TYR A 107 -11.63 -8.81 -2.17
N MET A 108 -12.25 -7.81 -1.53
CA MET A 108 -12.95 -7.98 -0.26
C MET A 108 -14.06 -9.06 -0.29
N PHE A 109 -14.55 -9.41 -1.49
CA PHE A 109 -15.64 -10.37 -1.68
C PHE A 109 -15.15 -11.74 -2.17
N GLN A 110 -13.83 -11.95 -2.28
CA GLN A 110 -13.27 -13.24 -2.67
C GLN A 110 -13.17 -14.17 -1.45
N GLU A 111 -13.21 -15.47 -1.71
CA GLU A 111 -13.21 -16.50 -0.66
C GLU A 111 -11.95 -16.47 0.21
N ASP A 112 -10.81 -16.18 -0.42
CA ASP A 112 -9.49 -16.13 0.23
C ASP A 112 -9.16 -14.77 0.86
N TYR A 113 -10.09 -13.81 0.84
CA TYR A 113 -9.87 -12.51 1.45
C TYR A 113 -9.76 -12.61 2.97
N ASP A 114 -8.71 -11.99 3.50
CA ASP A 114 -8.49 -11.78 4.93
C ASP A 114 -7.93 -10.37 5.13
N PRO A 115 -8.60 -9.50 5.92
CA PRO A 115 -8.19 -8.10 6.11
C PRO A 115 -6.84 -7.92 6.82
N TYR A 116 -6.34 -8.95 7.50
CA TYR A 116 -5.06 -8.95 8.20
C TYR A 116 -4.04 -9.93 7.60
N ARG A 117 -4.31 -10.40 6.39
CA ARG A 117 -3.40 -11.31 5.70
C ARG A 117 -2.00 -10.71 5.58
N THR A 118 -1.02 -11.48 6.00
CA THR A 118 0.41 -11.20 5.78
C THR A 118 1.01 -12.33 4.97
N SER A 119 1.86 -12.00 4.00
CA SER A 119 2.58 -13.04 3.28
C SER A 119 3.70 -13.61 4.14
N PRO A 120 3.92 -14.94 4.14
CA PRO A 120 5.03 -15.56 4.87
C PRO A 120 6.40 -15.09 4.38
N TYR A 121 6.46 -14.52 3.17
CA TYR A 121 7.70 -14.01 2.58
C TYR A 121 8.03 -12.57 2.99
N SER A 122 7.08 -11.80 3.53
CA SER A 122 7.28 -10.38 3.85
C SER A 122 8.27 -10.18 4.99
N GLY A 123 8.32 -11.06 5.98
CA GLY A 123 9.21 -10.97 7.13
C GLY A 123 10.69 -10.93 6.75
N VAL A 124 11.09 -11.65 5.71
CA VAL A 124 12.49 -11.66 5.22
C VAL A 124 12.97 -10.27 4.78
N THR A 125 12.06 -9.43 4.28
CA THR A 125 12.38 -8.09 3.79
C THR A 125 12.29 -7.00 4.86
N ASP A 126 11.67 -7.27 6.00
CA ASP A 126 11.36 -6.27 7.01
C ASP A 126 12.61 -5.64 7.65
N GLU A 127 13.60 -6.45 8.03
CA GLU A 127 14.85 -5.94 8.56
C GLU A 127 15.66 -5.17 7.51
N LEU A 128 15.67 -5.68 6.27
CA LEU A 128 16.38 -5.06 5.17
C LEU A 128 15.75 -3.71 4.80
N ARG A 129 14.44 -3.58 4.90
CA ARG A 129 13.73 -2.33 4.64
C ARG A 129 14.17 -1.19 5.56
N MET A 130 14.67 -1.50 6.76
CA MET A 130 15.14 -0.51 7.71
C MET A 130 16.55 0.04 7.40
N LYS A 131 17.25 -0.55 6.43
CA LYS A 131 18.59 -0.11 6.03
C LYS A 131 18.51 1.06 5.04
N ALA A 132 19.44 2.00 5.18
CA ALA A 132 19.57 3.14 4.27
C ALA A 132 20.22 2.77 2.92
N LYS A 133 21.00 1.69 2.90
CA LYS A 133 21.69 1.18 1.69
C LYS A 133 21.77 -0.33 1.76
N HIS A 134 21.74 -0.97 0.60
CA HIS A 134 21.75 -2.41 0.46
C HIS A 134 22.96 -2.91 -0.33
N SER A 135 23.57 -4.02 0.09
CA SER A 135 24.55 -4.73 -0.73
C SER A 135 23.88 -5.33 -1.97
N LYS A 136 24.69 -5.82 -2.91
CA LYS A 136 24.14 -6.46 -4.12
C LYS A 136 23.37 -7.74 -3.78
N GLU A 137 23.86 -8.52 -2.85
CA GLU A 137 23.27 -9.76 -2.36
C GLU A 137 21.94 -9.49 -1.65
N GLU A 138 21.91 -8.46 -0.78
CA GLU A 138 20.68 -8.01 -0.12
C GLU A 138 19.62 -7.56 -1.12
N ILE A 139 20.02 -6.81 -2.15
CA ILE A 139 19.08 -6.38 -3.21
C ILE A 139 18.50 -7.58 -3.96
N ASP A 140 19.29 -8.59 -4.27
CA ASP A 140 18.82 -9.80 -4.95
C ASP A 140 17.88 -10.61 -4.04
N THR A 141 18.16 -10.68 -2.73
CA THR A 141 17.28 -11.26 -1.71
C THR A 141 15.97 -10.50 -1.60
N ILE A 142 16.03 -9.16 -1.43
CA ILE A 142 14.82 -8.31 -1.37
C ILE A 142 13.95 -8.52 -2.60
N ARG A 143 14.56 -8.51 -3.81
CA ARG A 143 13.80 -8.71 -5.03
C ARG A 143 13.08 -10.05 -5.04
N LYS A 144 13.81 -11.14 -4.72
CA LYS A 144 13.23 -12.50 -4.69
C LYS A 144 12.02 -12.55 -3.75
N TYR A 145 12.20 -12.16 -2.50
CA TYR A 145 11.16 -12.31 -1.48
C TYR A 145 10.03 -11.29 -1.63
N ALA A 146 10.30 -10.06 -2.07
CA ALA A 146 9.24 -9.11 -2.40
C ALA A 146 8.38 -9.59 -3.59
N GLU A 147 8.99 -10.16 -4.63
CA GLU A 147 8.25 -10.73 -5.77
C GLU A 147 7.42 -11.96 -5.35
N LEU A 148 7.92 -12.79 -4.43
CA LEU A 148 7.16 -13.91 -3.85
C LEU A 148 6.00 -13.40 -3.00
N SER A 149 6.25 -12.43 -2.12
CA SER A 149 5.22 -11.78 -1.31
C SER A 149 4.12 -11.16 -2.16
N LEU A 150 4.48 -10.48 -3.26
CA LEU A 150 3.52 -9.84 -4.15
C LEU A 150 2.78 -10.83 -5.08
N ARG A 151 3.27 -12.05 -5.26
CA ARG A 151 2.50 -13.14 -5.88
C ARG A 151 1.43 -13.69 -4.93
N ASP A 152 1.79 -13.84 -3.67
CA ASP A 152 0.88 -14.29 -2.62
C ASP A 152 -0.16 -13.21 -2.26
N ASN A 153 0.29 -11.98 -2.04
CA ASN A 153 -0.57 -10.81 -1.78
C ASN A 153 -0.29 -9.67 -2.79
N PRO A 154 -1.02 -9.62 -3.91
CA PRO A 154 -0.78 -8.62 -4.97
C PRO A 154 -1.16 -7.19 -4.58
N PHE A 155 -1.78 -7.00 -3.43
CA PHE A 155 -2.21 -5.70 -2.90
C PHE A 155 -1.30 -5.14 -1.82
N ASP A 156 -0.19 -5.79 -1.47
CA ASP A 156 0.77 -5.29 -0.48
C ASP A 156 1.50 -4.04 -1.02
N LEU A 157 0.92 -2.86 -0.73
CA LEU A 157 1.43 -1.56 -1.20
C LEU A 157 2.84 -1.28 -0.65
N ARG A 158 3.13 -1.74 0.56
CA ARG A 158 4.42 -1.55 1.23
C ARG A 158 5.53 -2.33 0.57
N GLN A 159 5.31 -3.62 0.29
CA GLN A 159 6.27 -4.46 -0.42
C GLN A 159 6.50 -3.94 -1.84
N MET A 160 5.41 -3.49 -2.50
CA MET A 160 5.49 -2.94 -3.85
C MET A 160 6.33 -1.65 -3.88
N SER A 161 6.09 -0.72 -2.94
CA SER A 161 6.87 0.51 -2.81
C SER A 161 8.34 0.23 -2.53
N PHE A 162 8.62 -0.70 -1.62
CA PHE A 162 9.99 -1.11 -1.28
C PHE A 162 10.72 -1.74 -2.47
N LEU A 163 10.05 -2.63 -3.22
CA LEU A 163 10.61 -3.23 -4.42
C LEU A 163 10.92 -2.18 -5.49
N VAL A 164 10.03 -1.19 -5.70
CA VAL A 164 10.30 -0.06 -6.61
C VAL A 164 11.55 0.69 -6.19
N HIS A 165 11.68 1.01 -4.90
CA HIS A 165 12.86 1.72 -4.36
C HIS A 165 14.15 0.95 -4.64
N VAL A 166 14.21 -0.31 -4.30
CA VAL A 166 15.39 -1.18 -4.47
C VAL A 166 15.74 -1.39 -5.94
N LEU A 167 14.76 -1.56 -6.82
CA LEU A 167 15.00 -1.68 -8.25
C LEU A 167 15.60 -0.39 -8.85
N LYS A 168 15.15 0.79 -8.38
CA LYS A 168 15.74 2.08 -8.75
C LYS A 168 17.18 2.20 -8.22
N GLU A 169 17.45 1.80 -6.98
CA GLU A 169 18.80 1.76 -6.42
C GLU A 169 19.75 0.92 -7.28
N LYS A 170 19.28 -0.19 -7.79
CA LYS A 170 20.02 -1.09 -8.69
C LYS A 170 20.03 -0.64 -10.17
N ARG A 171 19.46 0.54 -10.49
CA ARG A 171 19.29 1.07 -11.87
C ARG A 171 18.54 0.11 -12.81
N LYS A 172 17.61 -0.67 -12.27
CA LYS A 172 16.69 -1.52 -13.04
C LYS A 172 15.40 -0.78 -13.36
N ASP A 173 15.54 0.36 -14.04
CA ASP A 173 14.45 1.33 -14.24
C ASP A 173 13.23 0.72 -14.95
N MET A 174 13.41 -0.19 -15.90
CA MET A 174 12.29 -0.84 -16.61
C MET A 174 11.46 -1.72 -15.67
N SER A 175 12.13 -2.52 -14.82
CA SER A 175 11.43 -3.34 -13.83
C SER A 175 10.77 -2.48 -12.76
N ALA A 176 11.45 -1.41 -12.31
CA ALA A 176 10.88 -0.45 -11.38
C ALA A 176 9.60 0.20 -11.92
N LYS A 177 9.58 0.61 -13.20
CA LYS A 177 8.40 1.21 -13.85
C LYS A 177 7.18 0.31 -13.87
N ILE A 178 7.36 -1.02 -14.01
CA ILE A 178 6.25 -1.97 -13.99
C ILE A 178 5.56 -1.96 -12.61
N TRP A 179 6.35 -2.04 -11.54
CA TRP A 179 5.83 -2.04 -10.18
C TRP A 179 5.31 -0.66 -9.75
N GLU A 180 5.96 0.41 -10.18
CA GLU A 180 5.50 1.79 -9.98
C GLU A 180 4.14 2.01 -10.65
N TYR A 181 3.95 1.55 -11.89
CA TYR A 181 2.68 1.59 -12.61
C TYR A 181 1.56 0.87 -11.83
N ARG A 182 1.82 -0.35 -11.33
CA ARG A 182 0.85 -1.09 -10.50
C ARG A 182 0.50 -0.33 -9.23
N LEU A 183 1.51 0.14 -8.51
CA LEU A 183 1.33 0.91 -7.27
C LEU A 183 0.48 2.17 -7.50
N GLU A 184 0.80 2.95 -8.53
CA GLU A 184 0.05 4.17 -8.88
C GLU A 184 -1.42 3.89 -9.20
N HIS A 185 -1.72 2.78 -9.89
CA HIS A 185 -3.11 2.44 -10.23
C HIS A 185 -3.88 1.89 -9.03
N LEU A 186 -3.26 1.14 -8.14
CA LEU A 186 -3.89 0.72 -6.88
C LEU A 186 -4.15 1.93 -5.96
N LEU A 187 -3.20 2.83 -5.82
CA LEU A 187 -3.42 4.10 -5.10
C LEU A 187 -4.51 4.96 -5.78
N GLY A 188 -4.58 4.94 -7.11
CA GLY A 188 -5.63 5.56 -7.89
C GLY A 188 -7.01 4.95 -7.60
N ALA A 189 -7.09 3.63 -7.46
CA ALA A 189 -8.31 2.92 -7.09
C ALA A 189 -8.80 3.37 -5.70
N ILE A 190 -7.92 3.44 -4.70
CA ILE A 190 -8.27 3.94 -3.36
C ILE A 190 -8.74 5.40 -3.45
N LYS A 191 -7.95 6.29 -4.07
CA LYS A 191 -8.27 7.72 -4.21
C LYS A 191 -9.56 7.99 -5.01
N SER A 192 -9.99 7.05 -5.84
CA SER A 192 -11.26 7.18 -6.57
C SER A 192 -12.49 6.99 -5.68
N THR A 193 -12.35 6.49 -4.46
CA THR A 193 -13.47 6.19 -3.55
C THR A 193 -13.93 7.39 -2.73
N GLY A 194 -13.09 8.41 -2.59
CA GLY A 194 -13.37 9.59 -1.79
C GLY A 194 -12.26 10.62 -1.88
N THR A 195 -12.35 11.67 -1.05
CA THR A 195 -11.30 12.69 -0.89
C THR A 195 -10.46 12.47 0.36
N GLY A 196 -10.94 11.66 1.31
CA GLY A 196 -10.32 11.44 2.62
C GLY A 196 -10.41 12.63 3.56
N GLU A 197 -11.21 13.67 3.24
CA GLU A 197 -11.30 14.92 4.01
C GLU A 197 -12.31 14.86 5.15
N ASP A 198 -13.31 14.01 5.04
CA ASP A 198 -14.37 13.81 6.02
C ASP A 198 -14.91 12.37 6.00
N VAL A 199 -15.80 12.04 6.95
CA VAL A 199 -16.40 10.71 7.11
C VAL A 199 -17.19 10.28 5.86
N ASP A 200 -17.95 11.20 5.25
CA ASP A 200 -18.79 10.89 4.09
C ASP A 200 -17.96 10.63 2.83
N ASN A 201 -16.79 11.23 2.76
CA ASN A 201 -15.83 11.13 1.66
C ASN A 201 -14.55 10.36 2.04
N ALA A 202 -14.64 9.47 3.03
CA ALA A 202 -13.54 8.62 3.45
C ALA A 202 -13.01 7.73 2.31
N TRP A 203 -11.71 7.45 2.30
CA TRP A 203 -11.13 6.49 1.36
C TRP A 203 -11.42 5.06 1.81
N TYR A 204 -11.92 4.24 0.91
CA TYR A 204 -12.17 2.81 1.16
C TYR A 204 -10.89 2.02 0.98
N VAL A 205 -10.50 1.27 2.01
CA VAL A 205 -9.33 0.39 1.99
C VAL A 205 -9.74 -1.07 2.19
N ILE A 206 -9.01 -1.99 1.55
CA ILE A 206 -9.25 -3.43 1.71
C ILE A 206 -8.45 -4.04 2.86
N TYR A 207 -7.40 -3.35 3.30
CA TYR A 207 -6.59 -3.72 4.45
C TYR A 207 -6.42 -2.49 5.35
N PRO A 208 -6.60 -2.59 6.67
CA PRO A 208 -6.35 -1.48 7.59
C PRO A 208 -4.93 -0.92 7.46
N MET A 209 -3.95 -1.77 7.11
CA MET A 209 -2.58 -1.34 6.90
C MET A 209 -2.42 -0.34 5.74
N HIS A 210 -3.31 -0.38 4.74
CA HIS A 210 -3.28 0.55 3.60
C HIS A 210 -3.49 2.01 3.99
N GLU A 211 -4.14 2.29 5.11
CA GLU A 211 -4.28 3.64 5.65
C GLU A 211 -2.91 4.27 5.89
N TYR A 212 -2.05 3.55 6.61
CA TYR A 212 -0.68 3.96 6.93
C TYR A 212 0.21 4.01 5.70
N ASP A 213 0.08 3.03 4.81
CA ASP A 213 0.83 3.00 3.57
C ASP A 213 0.46 4.17 2.65
N MET A 214 -0.84 4.50 2.57
CA MET A 214 -1.34 5.64 1.81
C MET A 214 -0.77 6.96 2.32
N VAL A 215 -0.88 7.24 3.63
CA VAL A 215 -0.40 8.50 4.19
C VAL A 215 1.11 8.63 4.05
N GLN A 216 1.86 7.51 4.21
CA GLN A 216 3.30 7.49 4.01
C GLN A 216 3.69 7.77 2.55
N LEU A 217 3.00 7.16 1.58
CA LEU A 217 3.24 7.36 0.15
C LEU A 217 2.85 8.77 -0.33
N MET A 218 1.99 9.46 0.41
CA MET A 218 1.65 10.87 0.18
C MET A 218 2.63 11.85 0.85
N GLY A 219 3.63 11.35 1.59
CA GLY A 219 4.63 12.16 2.28
C GLY A 219 4.20 12.62 3.68
N TYR A 220 3.32 11.87 4.32
CA TYR A 220 2.91 12.11 5.70
C TYR A 220 3.33 10.95 6.62
N ASN A 221 3.36 11.23 7.93
CA ASN A 221 3.50 10.21 8.97
C ASN A 221 2.27 10.27 9.85
N ALA A 222 1.62 9.13 10.04
CA ALA A 222 0.55 9.02 11.00
C ALA A 222 1.10 9.19 12.42
N THR A 223 0.44 10.01 13.24
CA THR A 223 0.84 10.30 14.63
C THR A 223 -0.15 9.75 15.64
N ASP A 224 -1.40 9.63 15.25
CA ASP A 224 -2.47 9.07 16.06
C ASP A 224 -3.55 8.46 15.17
N ALA A 225 -4.34 7.55 15.73
CA ALA A 225 -5.47 6.92 15.06
C ALA A 225 -6.69 6.93 15.98
N GLN A 226 -7.83 7.31 15.42
CA GLN A 226 -9.12 7.33 16.12
C GLN A 226 -10.17 6.59 15.31
N PHE A 227 -10.80 5.58 15.91
CA PHE A 227 -11.95 4.92 15.33
C PHE A 227 -13.23 5.73 15.55
N ILE A 228 -14.00 5.89 14.47
CA ILE A 228 -15.29 6.59 14.44
C ILE A 228 -16.32 5.60 13.93
N GLU A 229 -17.25 5.23 14.82
CA GLU A 229 -18.35 4.32 14.44
C GLU A 229 -19.16 4.86 13.24
N PRO A 230 -19.67 3.99 12.34
CA PRO A 230 -19.68 2.52 12.46
C PRO A 230 -18.47 1.81 11.84
N GLY A 231 -17.55 2.47 11.17
CA GLY A 231 -16.44 1.79 10.50
C GLY A 231 -15.54 2.77 9.74
N THR A 232 -15.18 3.87 10.39
CA THR A 232 -14.28 4.88 9.83
C THR A 232 -13.10 5.11 10.76
N ASP A 233 -11.88 5.05 10.23
CA ASP A 233 -10.68 5.47 10.94
C ASP A 233 -10.29 6.89 10.53
N TYR A 234 -9.89 7.69 11.51
CA TYR A 234 -9.27 8.98 11.31
C TYR A 234 -7.81 8.91 11.73
N LEU A 235 -6.90 9.07 10.77
CA LEU A 235 -5.47 9.16 11.05
C LEU A 235 -5.06 10.63 11.13
N THR A 236 -4.60 11.06 12.31
CA THR A 236 -3.88 12.33 12.47
C THR A 236 -2.49 12.19 11.84
N VAL A 237 -2.05 13.19 11.06
CA VAL A 237 -0.82 13.10 10.31
C VAL A 237 0.07 14.35 10.47
N GLU A 238 1.38 14.14 10.33
CA GLU A 238 2.37 15.20 10.16
C GLU A 238 3.07 15.05 8.81
N PRO A 239 3.28 16.13 8.05
CA PRO A 239 3.99 16.06 6.78
C PRO A 239 5.46 15.78 7.02
N ASP A 240 6.10 15.09 6.06
CA ASP A 240 7.56 15.08 5.99
C ASP A 240 8.10 16.45 5.54
N GLU A 241 9.43 16.64 5.62
CA GLU A 241 10.07 17.92 5.31
C GLU A 241 9.82 18.39 3.87
N GLU A 242 9.74 17.47 2.91
CA GLU A 242 9.50 17.80 1.52
C GLU A 242 8.05 18.24 1.30
N THR A 243 7.10 17.50 1.85
CA THR A 243 5.66 17.80 1.78
C THR A 243 5.33 19.10 2.51
N ALA A 244 5.93 19.33 3.70
CA ALA A 244 5.78 20.58 4.43
C ALA A 244 6.25 21.79 3.62
N ARG A 245 7.41 21.69 2.97
CA ARG A 245 7.94 22.76 2.09
C ARG A 245 7.08 22.99 0.85
N ARG A 246 6.54 21.91 0.26
CA ARG A 246 5.74 21.96 -0.96
C ARG A 246 4.34 22.54 -0.72
N LEU A 247 3.68 22.08 0.35
CA LEU A 247 2.27 22.42 0.63
C LEU A 247 2.09 23.65 1.52
N ARG A 248 3.08 23.99 2.34
CA ARG A 248 3.05 25.13 3.28
C ARG A 248 1.78 25.10 4.14
N ASP A 249 0.92 26.13 4.00
CA ASP A 249 -0.32 26.29 4.78
C ASP A 249 -1.44 25.31 4.37
N LYS A 250 -1.22 24.51 3.30
CA LYS A 250 -2.19 23.53 2.78
C LYS A 250 -1.92 22.11 3.25
N VAL A 251 -1.19 21.96 4.34
CA VAL A 251 -0.88 20.67 4.94
C VAL A 251 -2.13 20.09 5.56
N ALA A 252 -2.45 18.83 5.23
CA ALA A 252 -3.53 18.10 5.88
C ALA A 252 -3.19 17.82 7.35
N LYS A 253 -4.20 17.82 8.22
CA LYS A 253 -4.07 17.45 9.64
C LYS A 253 -4.37 15.97 9.86
N GLY A 254 -5.14 15.37 8.99
CA GLY A 254 -5.51 13.96 9.04
C GLY A 254 -6.30 13.55 7.82
N PHE A 255 -6.59 12.25 7.74
CA PHE A 255 -7.36 11.63 6.66
C PHE A 255 -8.32 10.60 7.23
N TYR A 256 -9.47 10.46 6.57
CA TYR A 256 -10.53 9.51 6.92
C TYR A 256 -10.47 8.29 5.99
N PHE A 257 -10.58 7.11 6.59
CA PHE A 257 -10.58 5.82 5.90
C PHE A 257 -11.81 5.00 6.30
N ASN A 258 -12.48 4.40 5.32
CA ASN A 258 -13.57 3.49 5.59
C ASN A 258 -13.01 2.06 5.68
N VAL A 259 -13.20 1.44 6.84
CA VAL A 259 -12.77 0.08 7.20
C VAL A 259 -13.94 -0.83 7.58
N GLU A 260 -15.17 -0.41 7.31
CA GLU A 260 -16.39 -1.11 7.70
C GLU A 260 -16.43 -2.57 7.19
N VAL A 261 -16.10 -2.77 5.91
CA VAL A 261 -16.08 -4.12 5.33
C VAL A 261 -14.90 -4.97 5.86
N PRO A 262 -13.65 -4.49 5.89
CA PRO A 262 -12.55 -5.19 6.55
C PRO A 262 -12.86 -5.62 7.98
N GLN A 263 -13.40 -4.70 8.79
CA GLN A 263 -13.77 -5.01 10.17
C GLN A 263 -14.88 -6.06 10.27
N SER A 264 -15.96 -5.88 9.54
CA SER A 264 -17.09 -6.83 9.52
C SER A 264 -16.67 -8.23 9.06
N GLN A 265 -15.80 -8.33 8.06
CA GLN A 265 -15.25 -9.60 7.57
C GLN A 265 -14.35 -10.28 8.61
N TYR A 266 -13.56 -9.49 9.34
CA TYR A 266 -12.73 -10.01 10.41
C TYR A 266 -13.59 -10.57 11.56
N GLU A 267 -14.58 -9.81 12.02
CA GLU A 267 -15.51 -10.21 13.08
C GLU A 267 -16.28 -11.48 12.72
N GLN A 268 -16.68 -11.62 11.46
CA GLN A 268 -17.36 -12.85 10.99
C GLN A 268 -16.46 -14.08 10.98
N LYS A 269 -15.17 -13.91 10.66
CA LYS A 269 -14.21 -15.02 10.62
C LYS A 269 -13.63 -15.36 11.99
N HIS A 270 -13.65 -14.40 12.91
CA HIS A 270 -13.07 -14.50 14.26
C HIS A 270 -14.10 -14.13 15.34
N PRO A 271 -15.22 -14.86 15.45
CA PRO A 271 -16.24 -14.56 16.45
C PRO A 271 -15.70 -14.66 17.88
N GLU A 272 -14.65 -15.43 18.11
CA GLU A 272 -13.95 -15.53 19.38
C GLU A 272 -13.29 -14.21 19.80
N ALA A 273 -12.90 -13.36 18.87
CA ALA A 273 -12.31 -12.06 19.15
C ALA A 273 -13.32 -11.05 19.73
N LEU A 274 -14.62 -11.34 19.62
CA LEU A 274 -15.72 -10.54 20.18
C LEU A 274 -16.09 -10.95 21.61
N ILE A 275 -15.57 -12.10 22.09
CA ILE A 275 -15.80 -12.57 23.44
C ILE A 275 -14.82 -11.82 24.34
N GLU A 276 -15.31 -10.85 25.11
CA GLU A 276 -14.53 -10.22 26.18
C GLU A 276 -14.07 -11.32 27.14
N THR A 277 -12.77 -11.63 27.14
CA THR A 277 -12.20 -12.39 28.26
C THR A 277 -12.33 -11.52 29.50
N PRO A 278 -12.91 -12.01 30.61
CA PRO A 278 -12.91 -11.28 31.88
C PRO A 278 -11.46 -10.92 32.21
N GLU A 279 -11.23 -9.67 32.62
CA GLU A 279 -9.95 -9.23 33.16
C GLU A 279 -9.66 -10.05 34.45
N ASP A 280 -9.14 -11.24 34.30
CA ASP A 280 -8.46 -11.92 35.38
C ASP A 280 -7.02 -11.39 35.42
N GLY A 281 -6.71 -10.78 36.57
CA GLY A 281 -5.51 -10.02 36.79
C GLY A 281 -4.23 -10.82 36.52
N ASP A 282 -3.25 -10.08 36.04
CA ASP A 282 -1.81 -10.29 36.12
C ASP A 282 -1.33 -11.76 36.01
N GLU A 283 -1.34 -12.32 34.80
CA GLU A 283 -0.37 -13.34 34.42
C GLU A 283 0.16 -13.02 33.03
N ASP A 284 1.45 -12.67 32.97
CA ASP A 284 2.23 -12.50 31.74
C ASP A 284 2.19 -13.82 30.94
N VAL A 285 1.21 -13.98 30.05
CA VAL A 285 1.23 -15.03 29.05
C VAL A 285 2.16 -14.59 27.93
N ILE A 286 3.42 -15.01 28.04
CA ILE A 286 4.37 -14.97 26.93
C ILE A 286 3.85 -15.95 25.87
N ILE A 287 3.12 -15.46 24.89
CA ILE A 287 2.84 -16.24 23.68
C ILE A 287 4.13 -16.17 22.82
N GLU A 288 4.98 -17.17 22.98
CA GLU A 288 6.00 -17.50 21.97
C GLU A 288 5.27 -18.08 20.75
N GLU A 289 4.73 -17.22 19.88
CA GLU A 289 4.41 -17.64 18.51
C GLU A 289 5.72 -17.83 17.78
N GLY A 290 6.20 -19.08 17.75
CA GLY A 290 7.29 -19.50 16.89
C GLY A 290 6.90 -19.27 15.43
N ILE A 291 7.44 -18.22 14.82
CA ILE A 291 7.44 -18.08 13.38
C ILE A 291 8.35 -19.19 12.86
N GLU A 292 7.78 -20.27 12.36
CA GLU A 292 8.52 -21.26 11.57
C GLU A 292 9.09 -20.55 10.35
N VAL A 293 10.39 -20.30 10.38
CA VAL A 293 11.12 -19.82 9.21
C VAL A 293 11.22 -21.00 8.26
N ILE A 294 10.42 -20.99 7.21
CA ILE A 294 10.49 -22.01 6.14
C ILE A 294 11.86 -21.85 5.47
N ASP A 295 12.66 -22.92 5.52
CA ASP A 295 13.94 -22.98 4.83
C ASP A 295 13.70 -22.84 3.31
N PRO A 296 14.42 -21.93 2.63
CA PRO A 296 14.28 -21.73 1.19
C PRO A 296 14.52 -22.98 0.34
N ASP A 297 15.22 -23.98 0.89
CA ASP A 297 15.56 -25.22 0.17
C ASP A 297 14.43 -26.28 0.27
N ASP A 298 13.41 -26.06 1.12
CA ASP A 298 12.24 -26.95 1.28
C ASP A 298 11.06 -26.59 0.35
N LEU A 299 11.22 -25.62 -0.56
CA LEU A 299 10.18 -25.27 -1.52
C LEU A 299 10.16 -26.25 -2.69
N PRO A 300 8.98 -26.77 -3.12
CA PRO A 300 8.89 -27.66 -4.27
C PRO A 300 9.41 -26.96 -5.52
N ALA A 301 10.32 -27.64 -6.23
CA ALA A 301 10.80 -27.22 -7.54
C ALA A 301 9.63 -27.25 -8.54
N GLU A 302 9.33 -26.09 -9.19
CA GLU A 302 8.45 -26.03 -10.36
C GLU A 302 9.16 -26.50 -11.62
#